data_d17b6d261c63fbf3f1d7ed87b61eefb5
#
_entry.id   d17b6d261c63fbf3f1d7ed87b61eefb5
#
_cell.length_a   1.000
_cell.length_b   1.000
_cell.length_c   1.000
_cell.angle_alpha   90.00
_cell.angle_beta   90.00
_cell.angle_gamma   90.00
#
_symmetry.space_group_name_H-M   'P 1'
#
loop_
_entity.id
_entity.type
_entity.pdbx_description
1 polymer ?
#
loop_
_entity_poly.entity_id
_entity_poly.type
_entity_poly.pdbx_seq_one_letter_code
_entity_poly.pdbx_strand_id
1 'polypeptide(L)'
;MKRTLLAVSLLCLATAACSESTEVSDDLPESSAYLENPTGRSERVEGDPSAKPVRIGEGGPRFDACQSVGEVGRHVSGSLPVLSAPFDAAEKIDNLSAGQTVYICTRSIDQQWFGIVYEKASDPEASGPADCGVSSPVRAKRNYDGPCQSGWVESTYVVLVAG
;
A
#
# COMPACT_ATOMS: atom_id res chain seq x y z
N MET A 1 38.99 -14.31 -59.99
CA MET A 1 38.14 -14.78 -61.08
C MET A 1 36.80 -15.29 -60.52
N LYS A 2 35.73 -14.96 -61.20
CA LYS A 2 34.33 -15.39 -61.03
C LYS A 2 33.55 -14.66 -59.90
N ARG A 3 32.86 -13.61 -60.37
CA ARG A 3 31.65 -12.98 -59.82
C ARG A 3 30.49 -13.96 -59.85
N THR A 4 29.68 -14.01 -58.78
CA THR A 4 28.33 -14.52 -58.88
C THR A 4 27.42 -13.56 -58.06
N LEU A 5 26.66 -12.79 -58.82
CA LEU A 5 25.54 -12.00 -58.37
C LEU A 5 24.38 -12.92 -58.06
N LEU A 6 23.82 -12.84 -56.88
CA LEU A 6 22.51 -13.41 -56.57
C LEU A 6 21.60 -12.28 -56.07
N ALA A 7 20.69 -11.90 -56.99
CA ALA A 7 19.58 -11.02 -56.71
C ALA A 7 18.56 -11.75 -55.82
N VAL A 8 18.24 -11.20 -54.68
CA VAL A 8 17.13 -11.66 -53.85
C VAL A 8 16.02 -10.63 -53.91
N SER A 9 14.94 -11.08 -54.47
CA SER A 9 13.67 -10.39 -54.71
C SER A 9 13.04 -9.92 -53.39
N LEU A 10 12.70 -8.63 -53.36
CA LEU A 10 11.96 -7.97 -52.29
C LEU A 10 10.47 -8.28 -52.48
N LEU A 11 9.89 -9.12 -51.62
CA LEU A 11 8.47 -9.38 -51.57
C LEU A 11 7.83 -8.59 -50.44
N CYS A 12 7.26 -7.42 -50.78
CA CYS A 12 6.43 -6.63 -49.86
C CYS A 12 5.08 -7.32 -49.69
N LEU A 13 4.84 -7.91 -48.50
CA LEU A 13 3.47 -8.24 -48.10
C LEU A 13 2.90 -7.00 -47.35
N ALA A 14 1.97 -6.34 -47.99
CA ALA A 14 1.10 -5.36 -47.36
C ALA A 14 0.04 -6.09 -46.53
N THR A 15 0.14 -6.05 -45.20
CA THR A 15 -0.96 -6.44 -44.34
C THR A 15 -1.86 -5.23 -44.10
N ALA A 16 -3.03 -5.26 -44.73
CA ALA A 16 -4.12 -4.32 -44.44
C ALA A 16 -4.66 -4.63 -43.03
N ALA A 17 -4.41 -3.72 -42.07
CA ALA A 17 -5.07 -3.73 -40.79
C ALA A 17 -6.48 -3.16 -40.97
N CYS A 18 -7.49 -4.04 -40.90
CA CYS A 18 -8.87 -3.60 -40.72
C CYS A 18 -9.04 -3.05 -39.30
N SER A 19 -9.22 -1.74 -39.20
CA SER A 19 -9.77 -1.11 -38.00
C SER A 19 -11.28 -1.32 -38.01
N GLU A 20 -11.77 -2.33 -37.33
CA GLU A 20 -13.19 -2.39 -36.97
C GLU A 20 -13.40 -1.47 -35.78
N SER A 21 -13.95 -0.30 -36.05
CA SER A 21 -14.54 0.57 -35.03
C SER A 21 -15.82 -0.12 -34.56
N THR A 22 -15.73 -0.77 -33.40
CA THR A 22 -16.94 -1.22 -32.72
C THR A 22 -17.59 0.04 -32.13
N GLU A 23 -18.64 0.51 -32.76
CA GLU A 23 -19.56 1.46 -32.15
C GLU A 23 -20.20 0.76 -30.95
N VAL A 24 -19.76 1.13 -29.76
CA VAL A 24 -20.44 0.74 -28.52
C VAL A 24 -21.72 1.54 -28.47
N SER A 25 -22.83 0.85 -28.78
CA SER A 25 -24.15 1.41 -28.56
C SER A 25 -24.35 1.77 -27.11
N ASP A 26 -24.65 3.02 -26.86
CA ASP A 26 -25.11 3.58 -25.58
C ASP A 26 -26.53 3.02 -25.25
N ASP A 27 -26.60 1.74 -24.91
CA ASP A 27 -27.74 1.14 -24.22
C ASP A 27 -27.28 0.69 -22.82
N LEU A 28 -26.93 1.67 -22.01
CA LEU A 28 -26.91 1.48 -20.56
C LEU A 28 -28.35 1.60 -20.07
N PRO A 29 -28.95 0.52 -19.53
CA PRO A 29 -30.21 0.69 -18.80
C PRO A 29 -29.93 1.61 -17.61
N GLU A 30 -30.65 2.71 -17.54
CA GLU A 30 -30.72 3.54 -16.35
C GLU A 30 -31.23 2.67 -15.19
N SER A 31 -30.29 2.02 -14.52
CA SER A 31 -30.56 1.35 -13.26
C SER A 31 -30.54 2.40 -12.17
N SER A 32 -31.56 3.24 -12.15
CA SER A 32 -31.93 4.05 -11.00
C SER A 32 -32.46 3.15 -9.90
N ALA A 33 -31.57 2.37 -9.30
CA ALA A 33 -31.81 1.73 -8.03
C ALA A 33 -30.84 2.32 -7.00
N TYR A 34 -30.90 3.62 -6.81
CA TYR A 34 -30.47 4.21 -5.56
C TYR A 34 -31.46 3.73 -4.50
N LEU A 35 -31.13 2.62 -3.87
CA LEU A 35 -31.68 2.32 -2.57
C LEU A 35 -31.11 3.38 -1.61
N GLU A 36 -31.86 4.45 -1.44
CA GLU A 36 -31.73 5.33 -0.31
C GLU A 36 -31.86 4.47 0.95
N ASN A 37 -30.74 4.19 1.58
CA ASN A 37 -30.71 3.69 2.94
C ASN A 37 -30.64 4.92 3.86
N PRO A 38 -31.74 5.35 4.49
CA PRO A 38 -31.81 6.64 5.17
C PRO A 38 -31.29 6.62 6.61
N THR A 39 -30.40 5.69 6.96
CA THR A 39 -29.83 5.59 8.33
C THR A 39 -28.34 5.21 8.36
N GLY A 40 -27.59 5.58 7.34
CA GLY A 40 -26.14 5.51 7.36
C GLY A 40 -25.55 6.90 7.33
N ARG A 41 -25.60 7.65 8.43
CA ARG A 41 -24.77 8.83 8.62
C ARG A 41 -23.33 8.34 8.59
N SER A 42 -22.75 8.36 7.40
CA SER A 42 -21.32 8.27 7.24
C SER A 42 -20.74 9.50 7.92
N GLU A 43 -20.33 9.36 9.17
CA GLU A 43 -19.47 10.35 9.79
C GLU A 43 -18.22 10.41 8.90
N ARG A 44 -18.21 11.44 8.07
CA ARG A 44 -17.01 11.81 7.33
C ARG A 44 -16.01 12.21 8.39
N VAL A 45 -15.11 11.27 8.73
CA VAL A 45 -13.93 11.59 9.50
C VAL A 45 -13.24 12.71 8.74
N GLU A 46 -13.21 13.90 9.32
CA GLU A 46 -12.44 15.04 8.81
C GLU A 46 -10.96 14.66 8.96
N GLY A 47 -10.46 13.87 8.01
CA GLY A 47 -9.06 13.55 7.85
C GLY A 47 -8.53 14.29 6.64
N ASP A 48 -7.24 14.55 6.61
CA ASP A 48 -6.53 15.08 5.45
C ASP A 48 -6.92 14.25 4.20
N PRO A 49 -7.49 14.85 3.14
CA PRO A 49 -7.87 14.14 1.92
C PRO A 49 -6.67 13.50 1.18
N SER A 50 -5.45 13.91 1.51
CA SER A 50 -4.21 13.32 1.00
C SER A 50 -3.72 12.15 1.85
N ALA A 51 -4.29 11.91 3.03
CA ALA A 51 -3.89 10.81 3.90
C ALA A 51 -4.22 9.46 3.26
N LYS A 52 -3.28 8.53 3.36
CA LYS A 52 -3.45 7.16 2.87
C LYS A 52 -3.43 6.19 4.06
N PRO A 53 -4.59 5.67 4.48
CA PRO A 53 -4.65 4.72 5.57
C PRO A 53 -3.78 3.48 5.32
N VAL A 54 -3.12 2.98 6.35
CA VAL A 54 -2.37 1.74 6.29
C VAL A 54 -3.35 0.57 6.15
N ARG A 55 -3.08 -0.32 5.20
CA ARG A 55 -3.91 -1.49 4.95
C ARG A 55 -3.28 -2.73 5.59
N ILE A 56 -4.13 -3.60 6.08
CA ILE A 56 -3.77 -4.90 6.66
C ILE A 56 -4.40 -6.03 5.85
N GLY A 57 -3.86 -7.25 6.00
CA GLY A 57 -4.36 -8.44 5.30
C GLY A 57 -3.88 -8.56 3.85
N GLU A 58 -2.78 -7.91 3.48
CA GLU A 58 -2.24 -7.95 2.11
C GLU A 58 -1.84 -9.37 1.67
N GLY A 59 -1.42 -10.23 2.59
CA GLY A 59 -1.08 -11.63 2.32
C GLY A 59 -2.26 -12.57 2.16
N GLY A 60 -3.48 -12.08 2.44
CA GLY A 60 -4.69 -12.88 2.41
C GLY A 60 -5.01 -13.61 3.72
N PRO A 61 -6.13 -14.38 3.77
CA PRO A 61 -6.74 -14.84 5.00
C PRO A 61 -6.00 -16.00 5.71
N ARG A 62 -4.87 -16.45 5.18
CA ARG A 62 -4.05 -17.51 5.80
C ARG A 62 -2.79 -16.97 6.48
N PHE A 63 -2.52 -15.69 6.34
CA PHE A 63 -1.36 -15.04 6.92
C PHE A 63 -1.81 -13.99 7.91
N ASP A 64 -0.92 -13.65 8.83
CA ASP A 64 -1.15 -12.56 9.76
C ASP A 64 -1.50 -11.26 9.04
N ALA A 65 -2.25 -10.42 9.70
CA ALA A 65 -2.71 -9.15 9.12
C ALA A 65 -1.53 -8.26 8.68
N CYS A 66 -0.42 -8.30 9.43
CA CYS A 66 0.87 -7.74 9.05
C CYS A 66 1.92 -8.86 9.04
N GLN A 67 2.58 -9.07 7.91
CA GLN A 67 3.39 -10.26 7.67
C GLN A 67 4.84 -10.16 8.17
N SER A 68 5.29 -8.99 8.55
CA SER A 68 6.67 -8.78 8.96
C SER A 68 6.76 -7.84 10.16
N VAL A 69 7.77 -8.08 10.97
CA VAL A 69 8.15 -7.21 12.09
C VAL A 69 9.48 -6.56 11.76
N GLY A 70 9.59 -5.28 12.03
CA GLY A 70 10.80 -4.50 11.86
C GLY A 70 11.16 -3.73 13.13
N GLU A 71 12.36 -3.20 13.13
CA GLU A 71 12.88 -2.31 14.17
C GLU A 71 13.42 -1.05 13.51
N VAL A 72 13.15 0.11 14.08
CA VAL A 72 13.74 1.37 13.59
C VAL A 72 15.25 1.32 13.75
N GLY A 73 15.96 1.52 12.64
CA GLY A 73 17.42 1.37 12.58
C GLY A 73 18.14 2.33 13.52
N ARG A 74 19.19 1.87 14.17
CA ARG A 74 20.01 2.65 15.11
C ARG A 74 20.83 3.76 14.44
N HIS A 75 20.91 3.75 13.13
CA HIS A 75 21.56 4.81 12.35
C HIS A 75 20.69 6.06 12.17
N VAL A 76 19.43 6.00 12.58
CA VAL A 76 18.53 7.15 12.56
C VAL A 76 18.99 8.17 13.59
N SER A 77 19.41 9.34 13.14
CA SER A 77 19.79 10.45 13.99
C SER A 77 18.54 11.14 14.53
N GLY A 78 18.28 11.00 15.83
CA GLY A 78 17.09 11.59 16.46
C GLY A 78 15.88 10.66 16.40
N SER A 79 14.88 10.97 15.61
CA SER A 79 13.65 10.18 15.49
C SER A 79 13.24 10.01 14.02
N LEU A 80 12.63 8.88 13.70
CA LEU A 80 12.06 8.61 12.38
C LEU A 80 10.65 9.21 12.30
N PRO A 81 10.39 10.14 11.36
CA PRO A 81 9.05 10.68 11.19
C PRO A 81 8.08 9.62 10.65
N VAL A 82 6.87 9.62 11.17
CA VAL A 82 5.75 8.86 10.64
C VAL A 82 4.84 9.82 9.87
N LEU A 83 4.54 9.49 8.63
CA LEU A 83 3.77 10.32 7.72
C LEU A 83 2.35 9.77 7.52
N SER A 84 1.42 10.65 7.16
CA SER A 84 0.03 10.29 6.83
C SER A 84 -0.12 9.54 5.51
N ALA A 85 0.89 9.62 4.62
CA ALA A 85 0.89 9.00 3.30
C ALA A 85 2.33 8.69 2.84
N PRO A 86 2.55 7.78 1.85
CA PRO A 86 3.87 7.35 1.40
C PRO A 86 4.52 8.32 0.41
N PHE A 87 4.81 9.53 0.83
CA PHE A 87 5.56 10.52 0.07
C PHE A 87 6.10 11.63 0.99
N ASP A 88 7.23 12.25 0.63
CA ASP A 88 8.00 13.18 1.49
C ASP A 88 7.23 14.40 1.97
N ALA A 89 6.31 14.91 1.16
CA ALA A 89 5.52 16.10 1.49
C ALA A 89 4.24 15.81 2.27
N ALA A 90 4.01 14.53 2.66
CA ALA A 90 2.87 14.16 3.47
C ALA A 90 2.98 14.73 4.89
N GLU A 91 1.83 14.91 5.53
CA GLU A 91 1.79 15.39 6.90
C GLU A 91 2.51 14.43 7.85
N LYS A 92 3.35 15.00 8.71
CA LYS A 92 3.99 14.25 9.79
C LYS A 92 3.02 14.11 10.96
N ILE A 93 2.66 12.88 11.27
CA ILE A 93 1.67 12.55 12.29
C ILE A 93 2.28 12.07 13.60
N ASP A 94 3.51 11.51 13.57
CA ASP A 94 4.21 11.03 14.78
C ASP A 94 5.71 10.91 14.54
N ASN A 95 6.44 10.40 15.54
CA ASN A 95 7.87 10.08 15.50
C ASN A 95 8.16 8.77 16.22
N LEU A 96 9.05 7.96 15.65
CA LEU A 96 9.55 6.73 16.25
C LEU A 96 10.98 6.90 16.73
N SER A 97 11.30 6.27 17.85
CA SER A 97 12.66 6.20 18.38
C SER A 97 13.46 5.09 17.73
N ALA A 98 14.78 5.24 17.65
CA ALA A 98 15.68 4.17 17.24
C ALA A 98 15.49 2.94 18.15
N GLY A 99 15.40 1.76 17.57
CA GLY A 99 15.14 0.50 18.28
C GLY A 99 13.66 0.22 18.53
N GLN A 100 12.76 1.11 18.19
CA GLN A 100 11.33 0.86 18.36
C GLN A 100 10.83 -0.20 17.36
N THR A 101 10.08 -1.17 17.87
CA THR A 101 9.47 -2.24 17.08
C THR A 101 8.25 -1.72 16.32
N VAL A 102 8.09 -2.15 15.07
CA VAL A 102 6.97 -1.83 14.20
C VAL A 102 6.49 -3.07 13.45
N TYR A 103 5.19 -3.20 13.23
CA TYR A 103 4.60 -4.21 12.34
C TYR A 103 4.50 -3.65 10.93
N ILE A 104 5.06 -4.34 9.95
CA ILE A 104 5.02 -3.94 8.53
C ILE A 104 3.85 -4.64 7.86
N CYS A 105 2.85 -3.86 7.50
CA CYS A 105 1.56 -4.38 7.02
C CYS A 105 1.40 -4.24 5.51
N THR A 106 1.97 -3.20 4.93
CA THR A 106 1.91 -2.94 3.49
C THR A 106 3.15 -2.18 3.02
N ARG A 107 3.33 -2.09 1.71
CA ARG A 107 4.43 -1.36 1.06
C ARG A 107 3.88 -0.44 -0.02
N SER A 108 4.54 0.66 -0.27
CA SER A 108 4.28 1.47 -1.46
C SER A 108 4.68 0.72 -2.73
N ILE A 109 4.13 1.13 -3.88
CA ILE A 109 4.41 0.47 -5.17
C ILE A 109 5.89 0.58 -5.53
N ASP A 110 6.52 1.71 -5.25
CA ASP A 110 7.95 1.98 -5.44
C ASP A 110 8.85 1.33 -4.37
N GLN A 111 8.24 0.68 -3.35
CA GLN A 111 8.89 0.03 -2.22
C GLN A 111 9.73 0.96 -1.33
N GLN A 112 9.63 2.26 -1.51
CA GLN A 112 10.37 3.23 -0.69
C GLN A 112 9.72 3.45 0.68
N TRP A 113 8.45 3.08 0.84
CA TRP A 113 7.68 3.30 2.06
C TRP A 113 7.09 2.02 2.62
N PHE A 114 7.16 1.89 3.94
CA PHE A 114 6.41 0.89 4.69
C PHE A 114 5.19 1.51 5.35
N GLY A 115 4.03 0.92 5.13
CA GLY A 115 2.85 1.16 5.94
C GLY A 115 2.93 0.30 7.19
N ILE A 116 3.06 0.94 8.33
CA ILE A 116 3.34 0.32 9.61
C ILE A 116 2.20 0.49 10.62
N VAL A 117 2.14 -0.45 11.54
CA VAL A 117 1.36 -0.35 12.78
C VAL A 117 2.36 -0.44 13.94
N TYR A 118 2.21 0.41 14.95
CA TYR A 118 3.14 0.49 16.06
C TYR A 118 2.44 0.96 17.34
N GLU A 119 3.00 0.56 18.46
CA GLU A 119 2.58 1.08 19.76
C GLU A 119 3.13 2.47 19.97
N LYS A 120 2.30 3.40 20.39
CA LYS A 120 2.76 4.71 20.80
C LYS A 120 3.49 4.55 22.13
N ALA A 121 4.75 4.97 22.17
CA ALA A 121 5.55 4.97 23.40
C ALA A 121 4.93 5.93 24.42
N SER A 122 4.00 5.45 25.22
CA SER A 122 3.27 6.24 26.21
C SER A 122 3.33 5.69 27.62
N ASP A 123 3.92 4.50 27.80
CA ASP A 123 4.03 3.95 29.16
C ASP A 123 5.32 3.10 29.31
N PRO A 124 6.32 3.61 30.05
CA PRO A 124 7.51 2.83 30.35
C PRO A 124 7.24 1.65 31.29
N GLU A 125 6.05 1.52 31.87
CA GLU A 125 5.63 0.40 32.71
C GLU A 125 4.75 -0.63 31.98
N ALA A 126 4.39 -0.39 30.72
CA ALA A 126 3.70 -1.40 29.91
C ALA A 126 4.64 -2.56 29.62
N SER A 127 4.43 -3.69 30.30
CA SER A 127 5.26 -4.89 30.21
C SER A 127 4.95 -5.64 28.91
N GLY A 128 5.70 -5.36 27.85
CA GLY A 128 5.65 -6.08 26.59
C GLY A 128 5.00 -5.31 25.43
N PRO A 129 5.21 -5.75 24.19
CA PRO A 129 4.57 -5.14 23.04
C PRO A 129 3.05 -5.30 23.11
N ALA A 130 2.30 -4.21 22.97
CA ALA A 130 0.85 -4.28 22.91
C ALA A 130 0.43 -5.14 21.72
N ASP A 131 -0.56 -6.00 21.93
CA ASP A 131 -1.20 -6.69 20.83
C ASP A 131 -2.01 -5.69 19.99
N CYS A 132 -1.40 -5.22 18.91
CA CYS A 132 -2.03 -4.33 17.95
C CYS A 132 -3.13 -5.01 17.11
N GLY A 133 -3.45 -6.29 17.38
CA GLY A 133 -4.43 -7.07 16.63
C GLY A 133 -4.00 -7.40 15.20
N VAL A 134 -2.70 -7.40 14.94
CA VAL A 134 -2.14 -7.63 13.60
C VAL A 134 -1.33 -8.91 13.45
N SER A 135 -1.11 -9.64 14.56
CA SER A 135 -0.44 -10.95 14.61
C SER A 135 -1.40 -12.12 14.41
N SER A 136 -2.53 -11.88 13.79
CA SER A 136 -3.54 -12.88 13.47
C SER A 136 -4.13 -12.61 12.10
N PRO A 137 -4.59 -13.65 11.37
CA PRO A 137 -5.20 -13.49 10.06
C PRO A 137 -6.48 -12.67 10.09
N VAL A 138 -6.69 -11.87 9.04
CA VAL A 138 -7.94 -11.15 8.79
C VAL A 138 -8.62 -11.71 7.54
N ARG A 139 -9.96 -11.71 7.53
CA ARG A 139 -10.75 -12.33 6.45
C ARG A 139 -10.56 -11.63 5.09
N ALA A 140 -10.35 -10.32 5.10
CA ALA A 140 -10.22 -9.51 3.91
C ALA A 140 -9.28 -8.33 4.17
N LYS A 141 -8.69 -7.82 3.11
CA LYS A 141 -7.93 -6.56 3.15
C LYS A 141 -8.84 -5.43 3.62
N ARG A 142 -8.34 -4.65 4.56
CA ARG A 142 -9.04 -3.48 5.10
C ARG A 142 -8.04 -2.45 5.61
N ASN A 143 -8.51 -1.23 5.86
CA ASN A 143 -7.72 -0.25 6.58
C ASN A 143 -7.54 -0.71 8.02
N TYR A 144 -6.41 -0.36 8.62
CA TYR A 144 -6.18 -0.62 10.03
C TYR A 144 -7.09 0.28 10.87
N ASP A 145 -7.76 -0.32 11.84
CA ASP A 145 -8.70 0.32 12.79
C ASP A 145 -8.52 -0.21 14.22
N GLY A 146 -7.35 -0.81 14.50
CA GLY A 146 -7.01 -1.40 15.80
C GLY A 146 -6.56 -0.35 16.85
N PRO A 147 -6.14 -0.84 18.03
CA PRO A 147 -5.82 0.03 19.17
C PRO A 147 -4.48 0.79 19.05
N CYS A 148 -3.60 0.37 18.16
CA CYS A 148 -2.29 0.99 17.96
C CYS A 148 -2.34 2.14 16.95
N GLN A 149 -1.24 2.86 16.80
CA GLN A 149 -1.08 3.88 15.78
C GLN A 149 -0.69 3.26 14.43
N SER A 150 -0.93 3.97 13.35
CA SER A 150 -0.51 3.54 12.02
C SER A 150 -0.10 4.72 11.15
N GLY A 151 0.83 4.50 10.22
CA GLY A 151 1.30 5.51 9.30
C GLY A 151 2.39 4.98 8.38
N TRP A 152 3.09 5.87 7.70
CA TRP A 152 4.09 5.55 6.69
C TRP A 152 5.47 6.04 7.11
N VAL A 153 6.46 5.18 6.90
CA VAL A 153 7.88 5.49 7.15
C VAL A 153 8.72 5.08 5.96
N GLU A 154 9.84 5.75 5.74
CA GLU A 154 10.79 5.32 4.72
C GLU A 154 11.35 3.93 5.04
N SER A 155 11.31 3.03 4.05
CA SER A 155 11.71 1.63 4.23
C SER A 155 13.19 1.45 4.57
N THR A 156 14.04 2.39 4.13
CA THR A 156 15.49 2.38 4.39
C THR A 156 15.86 2.49 5.86
N TYR A 157 14.97 3.05 6.68
CA TYR A 157 15.22 3.23 8.12
C TYR A 157 14.66 2.11 9.01
N VAL A 158 14.06 1.08 8.42
CA VAL A 158 13.50 -0.05 9.15
C VAL A 158 14.23 -1.34 8.80
N VAL A 159 14.76 -2.00 9.82
CA VAL A 159 15.44 -3.29 9.68
C VAL A 159 14.42 -4.40 9.97
N LEU A 160 14.27 -5.34 9.05
CA LEU A 160 13.41 -6.50 9.24
C LEU A 160 14.01 -7.43 10.31
N VAL A 161 13.21 -7.83 11.31
CA VAL A 161 13.63 -8.73 12.38
C VAL A 161 12.87 -10.06 12.36
N ALA A 162 11.68 -10.08 11.79
CA ALA A 162 10.90 -11.29 11.55
C ALA A 162 9.93 -11.11 10.37
N GLY A 163 9.63 -12.21 9.65
CA GLY A 163 8.70 -12.22 8.53
C GLY A 163 8.74 -13.53 7.76
#